data_2de682105351cb32c2db6894205a966c
#
_entry.id   2de682105351cb32c2db6894205a966c
#
_cell.length_a   1.000
_cell.length_b   1.000
_cell.length_c   1.000
_cell.angle_alpha   90.00
_cell.angle_beta   90.00
_cell.angle_gamma   90.00
#
_symmetry.space_group_name_H-M   'P 1'
#
loop_
_entity.id
_entity.type
_entity.pdbx_description
1 polymer ?
#
loop_
_entity_poly.entity_id
_entity_poly.type
_entity_poly.pdbx_seq_one_letter_code
_entity_poly.pdbx_strand_id
1 'polypeptide(L)'
;MASHAFRRSLSHRSLSRRALLTGTAAAAAATALGVRGGATASAAPATCELALENRSLPGTVRAYVTGHEQGTGRWVLLRPGGGVYRPESPAAPLTPLPVDCAIPLRPAGAGPVVLTLPQMYGARVYFVRDNKLDFFLNPGPALVEPAFATPSDPNYGRVWSFAEFTFNPQQLYANISYVDLVTALPIGLTLTGDTTHTVAPLPSGALQRIADGLVAQAARDGQPWDKLVIRASNGSVLRVISPQNLMAPYFDRPDQMPFRGAFTGYIDRVWQKYRTTDLRIDLQGGRGVRVGRVNGDVLTFTGGHSFTRPTSKDVFTCNHGPFANNPADSDDRKALLARLAAGFNRTTLLTHPDQPNGPAPSDYYRDPSTNHFSRVVHANTPIGYAFPYDDVRPDGRPDVSGAAHDGNPRRFTVSVGS
;
A
#
# COMPACT_ATOMS: atom_id res chain seq x y z
N MET A 1 49.50 -22.37 -8.75
CA MET A 1 48.31 -22.05 -9.54
C MET A 1 47.18 -21.75 -8.60
N ALA A 2 46.92 -20.48 -8.32
CA ALA A 2 45.92 -20.03 -7.34
C ALA A 2 44.67 -19.53 -8.07
N SER A 3 43.53 -20.17 -7.81
CA SER A 3 42.23 -19.82 -8.33
C SER A 3 41.61 -18.77 -7.45
N HIS A 4 41.48 -17.52 -7.96
CA HIS A 4 40.73 -16.44 -7.33
C HIS A 4 39.26 -16.57 -7.65
N ALA A 5 38.49 -16.99 -6.66
CA ALA A 5 37.03 -16.94 -6.70
C ALA A 5 36.56 -15.50 -6.39
N PHE A 6 36.06 -14.79 -7.39
CA PHE A 6 35.45 -13.46 -7.29
C PHE A 6 34.06 -13.61 -6.66
N ARG A 7 33.94 -13.34 -5.37
CA ARG A 7 32.64 -13.15 -4.71
C ARG A 7 32.08 -11.80 -5.10
N ARG A 8 31.15 -11.73 -6.04
CA ARG A 8 30.32 -10.56 -6.27
C ARG A 8 29.32 -10.41 -5.14
N SER A 9 29.52 -9.40 -4.34
CA SER A 9 28.56 -8.90 -3.35
C SER A 9 27.34 -8.34 -4.09
N LEU A 10 26.23 -9.06 -4.07
CA LEU A 10 24.93 -8.55 -4.48
C LEU A 10 24.36 -7.69 -3.36
N SER A 11 24.61 -6.40 -3.40
CA SER A 11 23.89 -5.43 -2.58
C SER A 11 22.47 -5.29 -3.15
N HIS A 12 21.53 -6.09 -2.68
CA HIS A 12 20.12 -5.85 -2.88
C HIS A 12 19.74 -4.60 -2.08
N ARG A 13 19.83 -3.43 -2.69
CA ARG A 13 19.09 -2.27 -2.23
C ARG A 13 17.60 -2.54 -2.50
N SER A 14 16.91 -3.14 -1.55
CA SER A 14 15.46 -3.02 -1.48
C SER A 14 15.16 -1.56 -1.22
N LEU A 15 14.82 -0.80 -2.27
CA LEU A 15 14.26 0.53 -2.11
C LEU A 15 12.93 0.35 -1.37
N SER A 16 12.98 0.56 -0.06
CA SER A 16 11.82 0.55 0.80
C SER A 16 10.81 1.58 0.28
N ARG A 17 9.59 1.14 -0.06
CA ARG A 17 8.47 1.99 -0.44
C ARG A 17 8.11 3.05 0.59
N ARG A 18 8.64 2.95 1.80
CA ARG A 18 8.50 3.96 2.86
C ARG A 18 8.93 5.36 2.43
N ALA A 19 9.87 5.51 1.50
CA ALA A 19 10.23 6.80 0.95
C ALA A 19 9.09 7.47 0.15
N LEU A 20 8.13 6.70 -0.37
CA LEU A 20 6.95 7.22 -1.07
C LEU A 20 5.80 7.63 -0.14
N LEU A 21 5.66 6.99 1.02
CA LEU A 21 4.59 7.29 1.97
C LEU A 21 4.95 8.39 2.97
N THR A 22 6.24 8.71 3.14
CA THR A 22 6.71 9.65 4.17
C THR A 22 6.51 11.14 3.87
N GLY A 23 6.08 11.51 2.66
CA GLY A 23 5.98 12.93 2.33
C GLY A 23 4.76 13.38 1.53
N THR A 24 4.09 12.50 0.79
CA THR A 24 3.14 12.97 -0.22
C THR A 24 1.73 12.38 -0.15
N ALA A 25 1.54 11.14 0.28
CA ALA A 25 0.19 10.58 0.40
C ALA A 25 -0.57 11.20 1.58
N ALA A 26 0.09 11.44 2.72
CA ALA A 26 -0.52 12.16 3.84
C ALA A 26 -0.79 13.64 3.52
N ALA A 27 0.05 14.28 2.69
CA ALA A 27 -0.17 15.65 2.25
C ALA A 27 -1.28 15.76 1.17
N ALA A 28 -1.43 14.77 0.30
CA ALA A 28 -2.48 14.76 -0.72
C ALA A 28 -3.88 14.55 -0.11
N ALA A 29 -4.00 13.72 0.93
CA ALA A 29 -5.27 13.56 1.65
C ALA A 29 -5.66 14.83 2.44
N ALA A 30 -4.69 15.57 2.97
CA ALA A 30 -4.96 16.82 3.71
C ALA A 30 -5.42 17.97 2.83
N THR A 31 -5.07 17.99 1.54
CA THR A 31 -5.49 19.06 0.60
C THR A 31 -6.86 18.83 -0.04
N ALA A 32 -7.42 17.62 0.01
CA ALA A 32 -8.75 17.31 -0.52
C ALA A 32 -9.91 17.77 0.39
N LEU A 33 -9.63 18.00 1.67
CA LEU A 33 -10.61 18.58 2.60
C LEU A 33 -10.46 20.10 2.60
N GLY A 34 -11.29 20.78 1.80
CA GLY A 34 -11.41 22.23 1.82
C GLY A 34 -11.89 22.74 3.19
N VAL A 35 -10.99 22.99 4.09
CA VAL A 35 -11.28 23.69 5.35
C VAL A 35 -11.54 25.15 5.02
N ARG A 36 -12.82 25.50 4.84
CA ARG A 36 -13.28 26.87 4.96
C ARG A 36 -13.59 27.11 6.44
N GLY A 37 -12.80 27.96 7.08
CA GLY A 37 -13.10 28.45 8.42
C GLY A 37 -11.81 28.64 9.23
N GLY A 38 -11.48 29.90 9.56
CA GLY A 38 -10.35 30.28 10.36
C GLY A 38 -10.50 29.89 11.84
N ALA A 39 -10.35 28.62 12.14
CA ALA A 39 -9.96 28.14 13.45
C ALA A 39 -8.51 27.68 13.33
N THR A 40 -7.63 28.14 14.19
CA THR A 40 -6.28 27.60 14.34
C THR A 40 -6.44 26.11 14.65
N ALA A 41 -6.08 25.25 13.67
CA ALA A 41 -6.12 23.82 13.90
C ALA A 41 -5.20 23.52 15.08
N SER A 42 -5.76 23.00 16.17
CA SER A 42 -4.99 22.55 17.32
C SER A 42 -4.06 21.44 16.86
N ALA A 43 -2.81 21.46 17.32
CA ALA A 43 -1.89 20.37 17.03
C ALA A 43 -2.46 19.06 17.62
N ALA A 44 -2.28 17.95 16.90
CA ALA A 44 -2.63 16.63 17.40
C ALA A 44 -1.87 16.33 18.70
N PRO A 45 -2.43 15.52 19.62
CA PRO A 45 -1.78 15.18 20.89
C PRO A 45 -0.44 14.46 20.64
N ALA A 46 0.51 14.62 21.56
CA ALA A 46 1.82 13.96 21.46
C ALA A 46 1.72 12.42 21.53
N THR A 47 0.66 11.91 22.13
CA THR A 47 0.37 10.47 22.28
C THR A 47 -1.13 10.22 22.18
N CYS A 48 -1.51 8.99 21.80
CA CYS A 48 -2.89 8.48 21.93
C CYS A 48 -2.88 7.05 22.48
N GLU A 49 -4.06 6.53 22.82
CA GLU A 49 -4.21 5.12 23.17
C GLU A 49 -4.10 4.23 21.91
N LEU A 50 -3.25 3.19 21.97
CA LEU A 50 -3.26 2.09 20.99
C LEU A 50 -3.89 0.87 21.64
N ALA A 51 -5.01 0.43 21.11
CA ALA A 51 -5.69 -0.80 21.52
C ALA A 51 -5.46 -1.90 20.48
N LEU A 52 -4.82 -2.99 20.89
CA LEU A 52 -4.54 -4.15 20.04
C LEU A 52 -5.45 -5.30 20.45
N GLU A 53 -6.30 -5.75 19.55
CA GLU A 53 -7.39 -6.68 19.87
C GLU A 53 -7.36 -7.94 18.99
N ASN A 54 -7.48 -9.11 19.62
CA ASN A 54 -7.84 -10.35 18.95
C ASN A 54 -9.36 -10.56 19.07
N ARG A 55 -10.10 -10.39 17.97
CA ARG A 55 -11.56 -10.54 17.99
C ARG A 55 -12.01 -11.98 17.95
N SER A 56 -11.41 -12.81 17.10
CA SER A 56 -11.96 -14.15 16.83
C SER A 56 -10.92 -15.22 16.52
N LEU A 57 -9.63 -14.91 16.47
CA LEU A 57 -8.62 -15.87 16.05
C LEU A 57 -8.30 -16.85 17.20
N PRO A 58 -8.33 -18.17 16.94
CA PRO A 58 -7.84 -19.16 17.87
C PRO A 58 -6.31 -19.16 17.95
N GLY A 59 -5.76 -19.77 19.01
CA GLY A 59 -4.33 -19.91 19.22
C GLY A 59 -3.70 -18.66 19.82
N THR A 60 -2.38 -18.55 19.70
CA THR A 60 -1.65 -17.40 20.20
C THR A 60 -1.50 -16.35 19.10
N VAL A 61 -1.87 -15.12 19.41
CA VAL A 61 -1.67 -13.98 18.52
C VAL A 61 -0.70 -12.99 19.17
N ARG A 62 0.26 -12.51 18.39
CA ARG A 62 1.21 -11.48 18.81
C ARG A 62 1.16 -10.32 17.85
N ALA A 63 1.35 -9.12 18.40
CA ALA A 63 1.51 -7.91 17.60
C ALA A 63 2.93 -7.35 17.72
N TYR A 64 3.35 -6.58 16.71
CA TYR A 64 4.55 -5.76 16.74
C TYR A 64 4.18 -4.38 16.18
N VAL A 65 4.73 -3.33 16.77
CA VAL A 65 4.54 -1.97 16.28
C VAL A 65 5.89 -1.36 15.97
N THR A 66 6.12 -1.00 14.72
CA THR A 66 7.37 -0.43 14.22
C THR A 66 7.10 0.92 13.56
N GLY A 67 8.10 1.78 13.50
CA GLY A 67 8.01 3.04 12.76
C GLY A 67 9.24 3.91 12.97
N HIS A 68 9.17 5.12 12.44
CA HIS A 68 10.16 6.17 12.68
C HIS A 68 9.60 7.18 13.67
N GLU A 69 10.36 7.49 14.71
CA GLU A 69 9.99 8.50 15.70
C GLU A 69 9.88 9.87 15.04
N GLN A 70 8.80 10.57 15.31
CA GLN A 70 8.60 11.91 14.80
C GLN A 70 9.67 12.87 15.36
N GLY A 71 10.23 13.72 14.51
CA GLY A 71 11.27 14.69 14.85
C GLY A 71 12.70 14.16 14.79
N THR A 72 12.95 12.90 15.15
CA THR A 72 14.32 12.33 15.11
C THR A 72 14.57 11.44 13.90
N GLY A 73 13.52 10.86 13.30
CA GLY A 73 13.60 9.89 12.22
C GLY A 73 14.21 8.54 12.61
N ARG A 74 14.49 8.30 13.89
CA ARG A 74 15.05 7.03 14.38
C ARG A 74 14.01 5.92 14.33
N TRP A 75 14.45 4.72 13.98
CA TRP A 75 13.63 3.53 14.14
C TRP A 75 13.22 3.30 15.60
N VAL A 76 11.94 2.97 15.78
CA VAL A 76 11.38 2.65 17.09
C VAL A 76 10.46 1.43 16.98
N LEU A 77 10.45 0.63 18.05
CA LEU A 77 9.49 -0.46 18.24
C LEU A 77 8.83 -0.31 19.62
N LEU A 78 7.53 -0.56 19.71
CA LEU A 78 6.86 -0.62 21.01
C LEU A 78 7.22 -1.94 21.72
N ARG A 79 7.33 -1.89 23.05
CA ARG A 79 7.59 -3.07 23.91
C ARG A 79 6.31 -3.63 24.51
N PRO A 80 6.27 -4.93 24.86
CA PRO A 80 5.24 -5.46 25.74
C PRO A 80 5.18 -4.65 27.03
N GLY A 81 3.97 -4.32 27.49
CA GLY A 81 3.78 -3.51 28.70
C GLY A 81 4.05 -2.02 28.55
N GLY A 82 4.36 -1.53 27.33
CA GLY A 82 4.59 -0.12 27.01
C GLY A 82 6.07 0.26 26.89
N GLY A 83 6.30 1.51 26.55
CA GLY A 83 7.64 2.02 26.29
C GLY A 83 8.14 1.75 24.88
N VAL A 84 9.22 2.42 24.52
CA VAL A 84 9.79 2.43 23.18
C VAL A 84 11.20 1.87 23.21
N TYR A 85 11.46 0.90 22.32
CA TYR A 85 12.81 0.43 22.04
C TYR A 85 13.37 1.18 20.83
N ARG A 86 14.58 1.69 20.94
CA ARG A 86 15.33 2.34 19.86
C ARG A 86 16.53 1.48 19.51
N PRO A 87 16.54 0.84 18.33
CA PRO A 87 17.67 -0.01 17.93
C PRO A 87 18.98 0.78 17.85
N GLU A 88 20.07 0.15 18.26
CA GLU A 88 21.43 0.60 18.01
C GLU A 88 21.99 -0.01 16.74
N SER A 89 23.00 0.65 16.15
CA SER A 89 23.64 0.15 14.92
C SER A 89 24.42 -1.12 15.21
N PRO A 90 24.09 -2.25 14.58
CA PRO A 90 24.86 -3.47 14.73
C PRO A 90 26.20 -3.38 13.98
N ALA A 91 27.14 -4.24 14.34
CA ALA A 91 28.42 -4.36 13.65
C ALA A 91 28.31 -5.06 12.28
N ALA A 92 27.30 -5.91 12.07
CA ALA A 92 27.13 -6.70 10.85
C ALA A 92 25.69 -6.57 10.31
N PRO A 93 25.52 -6.68 8.97
CA PRO A 93 24.19 -6.77 8.36
C PRO A 93 23.40 -8.01 8.83
N LEU A 94 22.08 -7.90 8.79
CA LEU A 94 21.15 -8.97 9.15
C LEU A 94 21.37 -9.51 10.58
N THR A 95 21.82 -8.67 11.51
CA THR A 95 21.88 -9.00 12.93
C THR A 95 20.46 -9.15 13.48
N PRO A 96 20.10 -10.27 14.12
CA PRO A 96 18.78 -10.42 14.74
C PRO A 96 18.48 -9.28 15.73
N LEU A 97 17.21 -8.85 15.78
CA LEU A 97 16.78 -7.84 16.72
C LEU A 97 17.03 -8.33 18.15
N PRO A 98 17.86 -7.63 18.97
CA PRO A 98 18.32 -8.16 20.26
C PRO A 98 17.26 -8.10 21.37
N VAL A 99 16.16 -7.39 21.14
CA VAL A 99 15.08 -7.20 22.11
C VAL A 99 13.77 -7.79 21.57
N ASP A 100 13.12 -8.62 22.38
CA ASP A 100 11.80 -9.14 22.06
C ASP A 100 10.75 -8.03 22.21
N CYS A 101 10.23 -7.59 21.07
CA CYS A 101 9.16 -6.59 20.99
C CYS A 101 7.79 -7.22 20.67
N ALA A 102 7.66 -8.54 20.79
CA ALA A 102 6.39 -9.24 20.60
C ALA A 102 5.39 -8.89 21.71
N ILE A 103 4.28 -8.27 21.36
CA ILE A 103 3.18 -7.92 22.28
C ILE A 103 2.17 -9.06 22.22
N PRO A 104 2.06 -9.92 23.26
CA PRO A 104 1.07 -10.98 23.27
C PRO A 104 -0.32 -10.38 23.43
N LEU A 105 -1.25 -10.77 22.54
CA LEU A 105 -2.64 -10.37 22.64
C LEU A 105 -3.37 -11.29 23.62
N ARG A 106 -4.45 -10.77 24.18
CA ARG A 106 -5.40 -11.57 24.97
C ARG A 106 -6.12 -12.57 24.06
N PRO A 107 -6.63 -13.68 24.60
CA PRO A 107 -7.50 -14.59 23.84
C PRO A 107 -8.67 -13.85 23.19
N ALA A 108 -9.22 -14.45 22.15
CA ALA A 108 -10.37 -13.89 21.43
C ALA A 108 -11.51 -13.52 22.39
N GLY A 109 -12.03 -12.30 22.25
CA GLY A 109 -13.10 -11.77 23.09
C GLY A 109 -12.71 -11.32 24.51
N ALA A 110 -11.45 -11.46 24.94
CA ALA A 110 -10.98 -11.04 26.27
C ALA A 110 -10.59 -9.56 26.34
N GLY A 111 -10.91 -8.77 25.31
CA GLY A 111 -10.63 -7.35 25.18
C GLY A 111 -9.21 -7.03 24.75
N PRO A 112 -8.91 -5.74 24.48
CA PRO A 112 -7.65 -5.32 23.93
C PRO A 112 -6.49 -5.28 24.95
N VAL A 113 -5.27 -5.37 24.42
CA VAL A 113 -4.06 -4.87 25.10
C VAL A 113 -3.93 -3.38 24.76
N VAL A 114 -3.81 -2.53 25.77
CA VAL A 114 -3.75 -1.08 25.62
C VAL A 114 -2.35 -0.57 25.91
N LEU A 115 -1.82 0.24 25.01
CA LEU A 115 -0.49 0.85 25.09
C LEU A 115 -0.60 2.35 24.77
N THR A 116 0.41 3.11 25.17
CA THR A 116 0.59 4.51 24.73
C THR A 116 1.31 4.52 23.39
N LEU A 117 0.70 5.13 22.38
CA LEU A 117 1.27 5.32 21.04
C LEU A 117 1.88 6.73 20.95
N PRO A 118 3.20 6.86 20.79
CA PRO A 118 3.82 8.14 20.50
C PRO A 118 3.66 8.50 19.01
N GLN A 119 3.93 9.76 18.68
CA GLN A 119 3.96 10.20 17.29
C GLN A 119 5.08 9.49 16.52
N MET A 120 4.71 8.82 15.41
CA MET A 120 5.63 8.12 14.51
C MET A 120 5.09 8.07 13.09
N TYR A 121 5.97 7.95 12.11
CA TYR A 121 5.60 7.88 10.70
C TYR A 121 6.17 6.65 10.01
N GLY A 122 5.62 6.32 8.83
CA GLY A 122 5.95 5.09 8.11
C GLY A 122 5.80 3.87 9.01
N ALA A 123 4.81 3.89 9.88
CA ALA A 123 4.65 2.93 10.96
C ALA A 123 3.75 1.78 10.54
N ARG A 124 3.96 0.61 11.17
CA ARG A 124 3.18 -0.61 10.95
C ARG A 124 2.79 -1.26 12.26
N VAL A 125 1.58 -1.79 12.28
CA VAL A 125 1.12 -2.76 13.28
C VAL A 125 1.08 -4.12 12.60
N TYR A 126 1.96 -5.03 12.99
CA TYR A 126 1.98 -6.41 12.51
C TYR A 126 1.19 -7.31 13.45
N PHE A 127 0.54 -8.32 12.90
CA PHE A 127 -0.01 -9.45 13.63
C PHE A 127 0.55 -10.75 13.08
N VAL A 128 0.85 -11.69 13.97
CA VAL A 128 1.27 -13.05 13.61
C VAL A 128 0.55 -14.06 14.51
N ARG A 129 0.10 -15.16 13.91
CA ARG A 129 -0.57 -16.25 14.62
C ARG A 129 0.37 -17.42 14.85
N ASP A 130 0.32 -18.00 16.06
CA ASP A 130 1.02 -19.22 16.49
C ASP A 130 2.55 -19.20 16.30
N ASN A 131 3.13 -18.00 16.17
CA ASN A 131 4.55 -17.79 15.93
C ASN A 131 5.04 -16.44 16.47
N LYS A 132 6.31 -16.13 16.25
CA LYS A 132 6.90 -14.79 16.34
C LYS A 132 7.32 -14.33 14.95
N LEU A 133 7.53 -13.02 14.76
CA LEU A 133 8.18 -12.47 13.57
C LEU A 133 9.65 -12.22 13.87
N ASP A 134 10.50 -12.60 12.93
CA ASP A 134 11.92 -12.29 12.97
C ASP A 134 12.13 -10.93 12.31
N PHE A 135 12.77 -10.03 13.05
CA PHE A 135 13.26 -8.75 12.57
C PHE A 135 14.78 -8.74 12.67
N PHE A 136 15.42 -8.04 11.74
CA PHE A 136 16.87 -7.91 11.72
C PHE A 136 17.26 -6.43 11.66
N LEU A 137 18.54 -6.16 11.93
CA LEU A 137 19.14 -4.85 11.84
C LEU A 137 20.30 -4.87 10.85
N ASN A 138 20.41 -3.83 10.07
CA ASN A 138 21.61 -3.48 9.31
C ASN A 138 22.31 -2.30 9.96
N PRO A 139 23.64 -2.11 9.74
CA PRO A 139 24.33 -0.92 10.18
C PRO A 139 23.61 0.36 9.73
N GLY A 140 23.55 1.35 10.67
CA GLY A 140 22.94 2.63 10.38
C GLY A 140 21.73 3.10 11.20
N PRO A 141 21.25 2.45 12.25
CA PRO A 141 20.58 1.18 12.52
C PRO A 141 19.29 1.03 11.67
N ALA A 142 19.38 0.37 10.54
CA ALA A 142 18.24 0.17 9.64
C ALA A 142 17.49 -1.13 10.00
N LEU A 143 16.20 -1.01 10.33
CA LEU A 143 15.35 -2.17 10.60
C LEU A 143 15.04 -2.93 9.31
N VAL A 144 15.30 -4.24 9.31
CA VAL A 144 14.88 -5.16 8.26
C VAL A 144 13.59 -5.84 8.73
N GLU A 145 12.52 -5.49 8.07
CA GLU A 145 11.18 -6.00 8.37
C GLU A 145 10.87 -7.28 7.60
N PRO A 146 9.86 -8.08 8.07
CA PRO A 146 9.38 -9.27 7.38
C PRO A 146 9.08 -9.03 5.89
N ALA A 147 9.57 -9.90 5.02
CA ALA A 147 9.38 -9.83 3.57
C ALA A 147 8.39 -10.91 3.11
N PHE A 148 7.18 -10.52 2.77
CA PHE A 148 6.08 -11.41 2.40
C PHE A 148 6.21 -12.04 1.01
N ALA A 149 7.01 -11.45 0.11
CA ALA A 149 7.21 -11.89 -1.28
C ALA A 149 8.55 -12.59 -1.52
N THR A 150 9.40 -12.72 -0.50
CA THR A 150 10.76 -13.28 -0.61
C THR A 150 10.80 -14.67 0.01
N PRO A 151 10.89 -15.76 -0.78
CA PRO A 151 10.87 -17.14 -0.26
C PRO A 151 11.96 -17.48 0.75
N SER A 152 13.11 -16.79 0.70
CA SER A 152 14.21 -17.00 1.65
C SER A 152 14.04 -16.22 2.98
N ASP A 153 13.01 -15.39 3.12
CA ASP A 153 12.72 -14.70 4.38
C ASP A 153 12.20 -15.70 5.42
N PRO A 154 12.71 -15.72 6.68
CA PRO A 154 12.24 -16.64 7.70
C PRO A 154 10.76 -16.50 8.06
N ASN A 155 10.16 -15.34 7.76
CA ASN A 155 8.73 -15.10 7.99
C ASN A 155 7.84 -15.54 6.81
N TYR A 156 8.42 -15.96 5.68
CA TYR A 156 7.66 -16.24 4.45
C TYR A 156 6.55 -17.28 4.64
N GLY A 157 6.84 -18.38 5.36
CA GLY A 157 5.87 -19.46 5.61
C GLY A 157 4.89 -19.18 6.77
N ARG A 158 5.01 -18.05 7.48
CA ARG A 158 4.18 -17.73 8.64
C ARG A 158 2.88 -17.05 8.23
N VAL A 159 1.86 -17.20 9.09
CA VAL A 159 0.55 -16.53 8.92
C VAL A 159 0.63 -15.18 9.64
N TRP A 160 0.80 -14.10 8.89
CA TRP A 160 0.92 -12.75 9.41
C TRP A 160 0.36 -11.69 8.45
N SER A 161 0.08 -10.52 8.98
CA SER A 161 -0.45 -9.36 8.27
C SER A 161 0.02 -8.06 8.91
N PHE A 162 -0.24 -6.92 8.27
CA PHE A 162 0.02 -5.61 8.87
C PHE A 162 -0.98 -4.56 8.39
N ALA A 163 -1.16 -3.52 9.20
CA ALA A 163 -1.77 -2.26 8.85
C ALA A 163 -0.71 -1.14 8.92
N GLU A 164 -0.90 -0.09 8.13
CA GLU A 164 0.03 1.04 8.07
C GLU A 164 -0.60 2.27 8.71
N PHE A 165 0.23 3.10 9.35
CA PHE A 165 -0.21 4.36 9.89
C PHE A 165 0.90 5.41 9.94
N THR A 166 0.49 6.68 10.05
CA THR A 166 1.34 7.81 10.39
C THR A 166 0.61 8.63 11.44
N PHE A 167 1.27 8.84 12.57
CA PHE A 167 0.82 9.73 13.63
C PHE A 167 1.82 10.87 13.78
N ASN A 168 1.41 12.06 13.42
CA ASN A 168 2.24 13.27 13.38
C ASN A 168 1.53 14.45 14.07
N PRO A 169 2.16 15.63 14.19
CA PRO A 169 1.53 16.80 14.84
C PRO A 169 0.23 17.29 14.18
N GLN A 170 -0.10 16.85 12.98
CA GLN A 170 -1.32 17.26 12.28
C GLN A 170 -2.47 16.26 12.49
N GLN A 171 -2.17 14.96 12.52
CA GLN A 171 -3.21 13.92 12.59
C GLN A 171 -2.62 12.52 12.82
N LEU A 172 -3.49 11.58 13.17
CA LEU A 172 -3.25 10.16 12.94
C LEU A 172 -4.00 9.76 11.65
N TYR A 173 -3.27 9.18 10.71
CA TYR A 173 -3.80 8.56 9.49
C TYR A 173 -3.42 7.09 9.48
N ALA A 174 -4.37 6.21 9.24
CA ALA A 174 -4.15 4.76 9.13
C ALA A 174 -4.96 4.20 7.97
N ASN A 175 -4.50 3.09 7.38
CA ASN A 175 -5.26 2.38 6.35
C ASN A 175 -5.07 0.87 6.41
N ILE A 176 -6.05 0.16 5.84
CA ILE A 176 -5.91 -1.23 5.42
C ILE A 176 -5.57 -1.19 3.93
N SER A 177 -4.39 -1.70 3.59
CA SER A 177 -3.89 -1.68 2.21
C SER A 177 -3.73 -3.09 1.66
N TYR A 178 -4.32 -3.30 0.48
CA TYR A 178 -4.09 -4.50 -0.33
C TYR A 178 -3.14 -4.24 -1.50
N VAL A 179 -2.52 -3.06 -1.54
CA VAL A 179 -1.52 -2.69 -2.57
C VAL A 179 -0.36 -3.68 -2.62
N ASP A 180 0.00 -4.23 -1.47
CA ASP A 180 1.08 -5.21 -1.37
C ASP A 180 0.56 -6.64 -1.32
N LEU A 181 -0.42 -6.92 -0.46
CA LEU A 181 -0.91 -8.28 -0.24
C LEU A 181 -2.29 -8.31 0.42
N VAL A 182 -3.00 -9.41 0.19
CA VAL A 182 -4.16 -9.86 0.95
C VAL A 182 -3.76 -11.09 1.75
N THR A 183 -4.12 -11.19 3.03
CA THR A 183 -3.65 -12.26 3.92
C THR A 183 -4.77 -13.01 4.62
N ALA A 184 -4.39 -14.14 5.24
CA ALA A 184 -5.29 -14.96 6.07
C ALA A 184 -5.60 -14.35 7.45
N LEU A 185 -4.96 -13.22 7.81
CA LEU A 185 -5.27 -12.48 9.04
C LEU A 185 -5.98 -11.18 8.69
N PRO A 186 -7.32 -11.13 8.70
CA PRO A 186 -8.08 -9.92 8.43
C PRO A 186 -7.86 -8.90 9.55
N ILE A 187 -7.54 -7.66 9.17
CA ILE A 187 -7.33 -6.55 10.10
C ILE A 187 -8.48 -5.55 9.96
N GLY A 188 -9.00 -5.09 11.10
CA GLY A 188 -9.95 -4.00 11.20
C GLY A 188 -9.32 -2.80 11.94
N LEU A 189 -9.76 -1.58 11.61
CA LEU A 189 -9.33 -0.35 12.27
C LEU A 189 -10.54 0.38 12.86
N THR A 190 -10.35 0.99 14.03
CA THR A 190 -11.25 2.01 14.57
C THR A 190 -10.41 3.13 15.14
N LEU A 191 -10.58 4.34 14.61
CA LEU A 191 -9.94 5.55 15.09
C LEU A 191 -11.01 6.44 15.71
N THR A 192 -10.86 6.73 17.00
CA THR A 192 -11.74 7.61 17.77
C THR A 192 -10.99 8.87 18.16
N GLY A 193 -11.49 9.98 17.74
CA GLY A 193 -11.00 11.32 18.03
C GLY A 193 -12.16 12.30 18.12
N ASP A 194 -12.13 13.38 17.37
CA ASP A 194 -13.27 14.28 17.20
C ASP A 194 -14.43 13.59 16.48
N THR A 195 -14.08 12.64 15.63
CA THR A 195 -14.99 11.72 14.96
C THR A 195 -14.58 10.26 15.22
N THR A 196 -15.44 9.33 14.82
CA THR A 196 -15.08 7.88 14.85
C THR A 196 -15.10 7.33 13.43
N HIS A 197 -13.96 6.82 13.01
CA HIS A 197 -13.79 6.16 11.72
C HIS A 197 -13.55 4.67 11.94
N THR A 198 -14.32 3.83 11.25
CA THR A 198 -14.19 2.36 11.32
C THR A 198 -13.96 1.80 9.92
N VAL A 199 -12.95 0.96 9.81
CA VAL A 199 -12.64 0.17 8.61
C VAL A 199 -12.83 -1.29 8.95
N ALA A 200 -13.79 -1.93 8.28
CA ALA A 200 -14.09 -3.34 8.50
C ALA A 200 -12.93 -4.23 8.01
N PRO A 201 -12.70 -5.38 8.69
CA PRO A 201 -11.71 -6.35 8.22
C PRO A 201 -12.16 -7.02 6.91
N LEU A 202 -11.21 -7.68 6.23
CA LEU A 202 -11.50 -8.51 5.07
C LEU A 202 -12.62 -9.52 5.41
N PRO A 203 -13.69 -9.62 4.61
CA PRO A 203 -14.80 -10.55 4.87
C PRO A 203 -14.35 -12.01 4.93
N SER A 204 -15.01 -12.82 5.75
CA SER A 204 -14.73 -14.24 5.87
C SER A 204 -14.75 -14.94 4.51
N GLY A 205 -13.75 -15.81 4.26
CA GLY A 205 -13.58 -16.54 2.99
C GLY A 205 -13.11 -15.68 1.79
N ALA A 206 -12.98 -14.37 1.94
CA ALA A 206 -12.60 -13.50 0.84
C ALA A 206 -11.20 -13.83 0.29
N LEU A 207 -10.22 -14.14 1.13
CA LEU A 207 -8.90 -14.55 0.66
C LEU A 207 -8.95 -15.75 -0.30
N GLN A 208 -9.74 -16.78 0.04
CA GLN A 208 -9.88 -17.95 -0.81
C GLN A 208 -10.58 -17.59 -2.14
N ARG A 209 -11.67 -16.81 -2.09
CA ARG A 209 -12.35 -16.36 -3.32
C ARG A 209 -11.44 -15.49 -4.21
N ILE A 210 -10.59 -14.65 -3.62
CA ILE A 210 -9.59 -13.86 -4.36
C ILE A 210 -8.57 -14.79 -5.02
N ALA A 211 -8.03 -15.77 -4.30
CA ALA A 211 -7.09 -16.73 -4.85
C ALA A 211 -7.70 -17.53 -6.01
N ASP A 212 -8.92 -18.06 -5.84
CA ASP A 212 -9.62 -18.83 -6.87
C ASP A 212 -9.93 -17.97 -8.09
N GLY A 213 -10.35 -16.72 -7.88
CA GLY A 213 -10.62 -15.76 -8.95
C GLY A 213 -9.38 -15.45 -9.80
N LEU A 214 -8.20 -15.36 -9.18
CA LEU A 214 -6.93 -15.13 -9.89
C LEU A 214 -6.45 -16.38 -10.63
N VAL A 215 -6.58 -17.56 -10.04
CA VAL A 215 -6.30 -18.84 -10.73
C VAL A 215 -7.19 -19.00 -11.95
N ALA A 216 -8.49 -18.73 -11.80
CA ALA A 216 -9.42 -18.77 -12.93
C ALA A 216 -9.10 -17.72 -14.00
N GLN A 217 -8.59 -16.54 -13.62
CA GLN A 217 -8.18 -15.51 -14.57
C GLN A 217 -6.93 -15.92 -15.34
N ALA A 218 -5.95 -16.55 -14.67
CA ALA A 218 -4.76 -17.09 -15.33
C ALA A 218 -5.11 -18.10 -16.42
N ALA A 219 -6.10 -18.96 -16.17
CA ALA A 219 -6.59 -19.94 -17.14
C ALA A 219 -7.30 -19.28 -18.36
N ARG A 220 -7.84 -18.06 -18.19
CA ARG A 220 -8.55 -17.36 -19.27
C ARG A 220 -7.63 -16.61 -20.23
N ASP A 221 -6.61 -15.95 -19.71
CA ASP A 221 -5.78 -15.01 -20.48
C ASP A 221 -4.30 -15.42 -20.57
N GLY A 222 -3.90 -16.51 -19.90
CA GLY A 222 -2.53 -17.00 -19.89
C GLY A 222 -1.54 -16.12 -19.14
N GLN A 223 -2.00 -15.05 -18.48
CA GLN A 223 -1.14 -14.21 -17.65
C GLN A 223 -0.90 -14.88 -16.28
N PRO A 224 0.24 -14.64 -15.60
CA PRO A 224 0.63 -15.37 -14.41
C PRO A 224 -0.09 -14.89 -13.12
N TRP A 225 -1.42 -14.73 -13.17
CA TRP A 225 -2.23 -14.34 -12.01
C TRP A 225 -2.22 -15.40 -10.90
N ASP A 226 -2.10 -16.68 -11.25
CA ASP A 226 -1.97 -17.81 -10.33
C ASP A 226 -0.69 -17.73 -9.49
N LYS A 227 0.39 -17.14 -10.03
CA LYS A 227 1.65 -16.95 -9.32
C LYS A 227 1.60 -15.91 -8.20
N LEU A 228 0.52 -15.13 -8.14
CA LEU A 228 0.27 -14.21 -7.04
C LEU A 228 -0.18 -14.93 -5.76
N VAL A 229 -0.66 -16.19 -5.88
CA VAL A 229 -1.22 -16.97 -4.77
C VAL A 229 -0.11 -17.75 -4.06
N ILE A 230 0.22 -17.33 -2.85
CA ILE A 230 1.23 -17.99 -2.01
C ILE A 230 0.53 -18.98 -1.08
N ARG A 231 0.99 -20.24 -1.12
CA ARG A 231 0.40 -21.34 -0.34
C ARG A 231 1.38 -21.87 0.71
N ALA A 232 0.83 -22.34 1.81
CA ALA A 232 1.56 -23.14 2.79
C ALA A 232 1.86 -24.54 2.24
N SER A 233 2.73 -25.27 2.90
CA SER A 233 3.08 -26.66 2.55
C SER A 233 1.88 -27.62 2.54
N ASN A 234 0.85 -27.34 3.33
CA ASN A 234 -0.42 -28.09 3.37
C ASN A 234 -1.42 -27.65 2.28
N GLY A 235 -1.02 -26.77 1.35
CA GLY A 235 -1.86 -26.28 0.26
C GLY A 235 -2.79 -25.11 0.60
N SER A 236 -2.94 -24.74 1.86
CA SER A 236 -3.79 -23.59 2.25
C SER A 236 -3.22 -22.26 1.74
N VAL A 237 -4.09 -21.32 1.40
CA VAL A 237 -3.67 -19.98 0.96
C VAL A 237 -3.16 -19.18 2.16
N LEU A 238 -1.90 -18.79 2.14
CA LEU A 238 -1.31 -17.90 3.14
C LEU A 238 -1.63 -16.44 2.83
N ARG A 239 -1.45 -16.08 1.56
CA ARG A 239 -1.64 -14.70 1.06
C ARG A 239 -1.72 -14.67 -0.44
N VAL A 240 -2.22 -13.57 -0.96
CA VAL A 240 -2.12 -13.19 -2.37
C VAL A 240 -1.31 -11.92 -2.44
N ILE A 241 -0.21 -11.92 -3.20
CA ILE A 241 0.64 -10.72 -3.40
C ILE A 241 0.19 -9.93 -4.62
N SER A 242 0.46 -8.64 -4.67
CA SER A 242 0.13 -7.83 -5.83
C SER A 242 1.09 -8.07 -7.02
N PRO A 243 0.67 -7.75 -8.26
CA PRO A 243 1.50 -7.93 -9.44
C PRO A 243 2.88 -7.27 -9.33
N GLN A 244 2.95 -6.07 -8.77
CA GLN A 244 4.22 -5.35 -8.60
C GLN A 244 5.22 -6.10 -7.71
N ASN A 245 4.74 -6.84 -6.69
CA ASN A 245 5.60 -7.63 -5.81
C ASN A 245 6.13 -8.90 -6.51
N LEU A 246 5.34 -9.50 -7.40
CA LEU A 246 5.83 -10.58 -8.26
C LEU A 246 6.83 -10.07 -9.30
N MET A 247 6.66 -8.84 -9.81
CA MET A 247 7.52 -8.23 -10.82
C MET A 247 8.83 -7.69 -10.26
N ALA A 248 8.86 -7.27 -8.99
CA ALA A 248 9.99 -6.56 -8.39
C ALA A 248 11.36 -7.27 -8.52
N PRO A 249 11.48 -8.59 -8.37
CA PRO A 249 12.75 -9.32 -8.57
C PRO A 249 13.29 -9.28 -10.01
N TYR A 250 12.50 -8.79 -10.97
CA TYR A 250 12.81 -8.80 -12.40
C TYR A 250 12.97 -7.39 -12.99
N PHE A 251 13.02 -6.34 -12.18
CA PHE A 251 13.11 -4.96 -12.69
C PHE A 251 14.41 -4.68 -13.45
N ASP A 252 15.47 -5.39 -13.15
CA ASP A 252 16.76 -5.39 -13.85
C ASP A 252 16.81 -6.38 -15.04
N ARG A 253 15.79 -7.21 -15.21
CA ARG A 253 15.66 -8.23 -16.27
C ARG A 253 14.29 -8.15 -16.95
N PRO A 254 13.99 -7.05 -17.67
CA PRO A 254 12.66 -6.77 -18.19
C PRO A 254 12.12 -7.84 -19.13
N ASP A 255 12.99 -8.55 -19.84
CA ASP A 255 12.58 -9.64 -20.75
C ASP A 255 12.02 -10.88 -20.04
N GLN A 256 12.39 -11.10 -18.78
CA GLN A 256 11.91 -12.21 -17.96
C GLN A 256 10.75 -11.79 -17.03
N MET A 257 10.40 -10.49 -17.03
CA MET A 257 9.44 -9.94 -16.07
C MET A 257 8.03 -10.47 -16.34
N PRO A 258 7.33 -11.01 -15.31
CA PRO A 258 5.92 -11.38 -15.44
C PRO A 258 5.06 -10.16 -15.77
N PHE A 259 3.93 -10.36 -16.45
CA PHE A 259 2.98 -9.30 -16.85
C PHE A 259 3.54 -8.22 -17.78
N ARG A 260 4.71 -8.36 -18.38
CA ARG A 260 5.36 -7.30 -19.17
C ARG A 260 4.50 -6.78 -20.34
N GLY A 261 3.60 -7.60 -20.86
CA GLY A 261 2.71 -7.25 -21.98
C GLY A 261 1.25 -7.05 -21.60
N ALA A 262 0.90 -7.18 -20.32
CA ALA A 262 -0.49 -7.25 -19.87
C ALA A 262 -1.34 -6.03 -20.29
N PHE A 263 -0.75 -4.83 -20.31
CA PHE A 263 -1.42 -3.59 -20.69
C PHE A 263 -1.08 -3.07 -22.10
N THR A 264 -0.17 -3.72 -22.84
CA THR A 264 0.34 -3.16 -24.10
C THR A 264 -0.78 -2.78 -25.07
N GLY A 265 -1.70 -3.69 -25.36
CA GLY A 265 -2.82 -3.41 -26.28
C GLY A 265 -3.79 -2.34 -25.78
N TYR A 266 -4.01 -2.24 -24.47
CA TYR A 266 -4.81 -1.17 -23.88
C TYR A 266 -4.12 0.19 -24.01
N ILE A 267 -2.84 0.26 -23.68
CA ILE A 267 -2.02 1.48 -23.81
C ILE A 267 -1.98 1.98 -25.25
N ASP A 268 -1.84 1.06 -26.22
CA ASP A 268 -1.84 1.39 -27.65
C ASP A 268 -3.13 2.09 -28.07
N ARG A 269 -4.28 1.52 -27.67
CA ARG A 269 -5.60 2.10 -27.97
C ARG A 269 -5.81 3.45 -27.28
N VAL A 270 -5.33 3.60 -26.03
CA VAL A 270 -5.38 4.89 -25.31
C VAL A 270 -4.55 5.94 -26.05
N TRP A 271 -3.30 5.63 -26.43
CA TRP A 271 -2.44 6.55 -27.17
C TRP A 271 -3.06 6.93 -28.52
N GLN A 272 -3.61 5.98 -29.27
CA GLN A 272 -4.28 6.24 -30.53
C GLN A 272 -5.52 7.16 -30.36
N LYS A 273 -6.36 6.88 -29.37
CA LYS A 273 -7.57 7.68 -29.08
C LYS A 273 -7.22 9.14 -28.82
N TYR A 274 -6.25 9.40 -27.95
CA TYR A 274 -5.93 10.76 -27.49
C TYR A 274 -5.01 11.54 -28.44
N ARG A 275 -4.71 11.03 -29.61
CA ARG A 275 -4.15 11.83 -30.73
C ARG A 275 -5.19 12.77 -31.33
N THR A 276 -6.47 12.40 -31.32
CA THR A 276 -7.55 13.15 -31.95
C THR A 276 -8.64 13.60 -30.98
N THR A 277 -8.68 13.04 -29.78
CA THR A 277 -9.64 13.33 -28.71
C THR A 277 -8.93 13.97 -27.53
N ASP A 278 -9.57 14.88 -26.83
CA ASP A 278 -9.04 15.48 -25.59
C ASP A 278 -9.23 14.53 -24.42
N LEU A 279 -8.17 14.28 -23.66
CA LEU A 279 -8.22 13.72 -22.31
C LEU A 279 -8.33 14.85 -21.30
N ARG A 280 -9.40 14.86 -20.53
CA ARG A 280 -9.68 15.90 -19.55
C ARG A 280 -9.51 15.33 -18.14
N ILE A 281 -8.56 15.88 -17.39
CA ILE A 281 -8.31 15.45 -16.01
C ILE A 281 -8.62 16.59 -15.06
N ASP A 282 -9.65 16.40 -14.24
CA ASP A 282 -9.94 17.28 -13.12
C ASP A 282 -8.95 17.01 -11.98
N LEU A 283 -8.19 18.03 -11.61
CA LEU A 283 -7.23 17.96 -10.50
C LEU A 283 -7.93 17.93 -9.14
N GLN A 284 -9.23 18.22 -9.12
CA GLN A 284 -10.07 18.30 -7.92
C GLN A 284 -9.59 19.36 -6.89
N GLY A 285 -10.33 19.56 -5.81
CA GLY A 285 -9.98 20.57 -4.81
C GLY A 285 -9.92 22.02 -5.35
N GLY A 286 -10.67 22.36 -6.38
CA GLY A 286 -10.73 23.71 -6.94
C GLY A 286 -9.55 24.06 -7.89
N ARG A 287 -8.67 23.11 -8.22
CA ARG A 287 -7.50 23.35 -9.10
C ARG A 287 -7.81 23.30 -10.59
N GLY A 288 -9.04 22.93 -10.96
CA GLY A 288 -9.55 22.90 -12.33
C GLY A 288 -9.08 21.73 -13.17
N VAL A 289 -9.47 21.75 -14.44
CA VAL A 289 -9.23 20.68 -15.41
C VAL A 289 -7.97 20.96 -16.22
N ARG A 290 -7.18 19.90 -16.49
CA ARG A 290 -6.08 19.93 -17.46
C ARG A 290 -6.50 19.10 -18.66
N VAL A 291 -6.30 19.66 -19.86
CA VAL A 291 -6.63 19.03 -21.15
C VAL A 291 -5.35 18.50 -21.77
N GLY A 292 -5.35 17.20 -22.10
CA GLY A 292 -4.20 16.50 -22.65
C GLY A 292 -4.42 15.93 -24.04
N ARG A 293 -3.37 15.94 -24.87
CA ARG A 293 -3.31 15.30 -26.17
C ARG A 293 -2.00 14.55 -26.36
N VAL A 294 -2.08 13.47 -27.13
CA VAL A 294 -0.90 12.68 -27.52
C VAL A 294 -0.31 13.23 -28.82
N ASN A 295 1.01 13.50 -28.78
CA ASN A 295 1.82 13.76 -29.96
C ASN A 295 3.03 12.81 -29.95
N GLY A 296 3.15 11.96 -30.97
CA GLY A 296 4.13 10.85 -30.94
C GLY A 296 3.88 9.92 -29.76
N ASP A 297 4.89 9.74 -28.90
CA ASP A 297 4.82 8.91 -27.68
C ASP A 297 4.62 9.73 -26.40
N VAL A 298 4.26 11.01 -26.51
CA VAL A 298 4.10 11.90 -25.37
C VAL A 298 2.67 12.42 -25.26
N LEU A 299 2.07 12.23 -24.10
CA LEU A 299 0.80 12.85 -23.70
C LEU A 299 1.12 14.15 -22.95
N THR A 300 0.77 15.29 -23.54
CA THR A 300 1.04 16.63 -22.98
C THR A 300 -0.27 17.30 -22.57
N PHE A 301 -0.29 17.84 -21.35
CA PHE A 301 -1.42 18.56 -20.77
C PHE A 301 -1.21 20.08 -20.81
N THR A 302 -2.32 20.81 -20.82
CA THR A 302 -2.31 22.25 -20.54
C THR A 302 -1.63 22.50 -19.18
N GLY A 303 -0.77 23.54 -19.11
CA GLY A 303 0.10 23.78 -17.96
C GLY A 303 1.49 23.14 -18.10
N GLY A 304 1.81 22.51 -19.26
CA GLY A 304 3.16 22.07 -19.61
C GLY A 304 3.58 20.70 -19.03
N HIS A 305 2.68 19.97 -18.40
CA HIS A 305 2.97 18.64 -17.85
C HIS A 305 2.90 17.56 -18.92
N SER A 306 3.91 16.71 -18.98
CA SER A 306 4.00 15.65 -19.99
C SER A 306 4.26 14.29 -19.37
N PHE A 307 3.74 13.24 -20.03
CA PHE A 307 3.92 11.85 -19.67
C PHE A 307 4.29 11.07 -20.93
N THR A 308 5.41 10.36 -20.90
CA THR A 308 5.76 9.42 -21.96
C THR A 308 4.84 8.21 -21.88
N ARG A 309 4.80 7.43 -22.95
CA ARG A 309 4.00 6.22 -23.02
C ARG A 309 4.42 5.23 -21.91
N PRO A 310 3.51 4.78 -21.03
CA PRO A 310 3.85 3.85 -19.97
C PRO A 310 4.04 2.43 -20.49
N THR A 311 4.69 1.58 -19.71
CA THR A 311 4.71 0.13 -19.87
C THR A 311 3.73 -0.53 -18.88
N SER A 312 3.50 -1.85 -19.04
CA SER A 312 2.70 -2.61 -18.06
C SER A 312 3.28 -2.53 -16.65
N LYS A 313 4.63 -2.49 -16.52
CA LYS A 313 5.30 -2.28 -15.24
C LYS A 313 4.87 -0.94 -14.61
N ASP A 314 4.91 0.12 -15.38
CA ASP A 314 4.61 1.46 -14.88
C ASP A 314 3.15 1.56 -14.42
N VAL A 315 2.22 0.92 -15.13
CA VAL A 315 0.81 0.84 -14.74
C VAL A 315 0.63 0.10 -13.43
N PHE A 316 1.20 -1.11 -13.26
CA PHE A 316 1.05 -1.88 -12.03
C PHE A 316 1.72 -1.25 -10.82
N THR A 317 2.88 -0.62 -11.01
CA THR A 317 3.65 -0.04 -9.90
C THR A 317 3.21 1.38 -9.53
N CYS A 318 2.66 2.14 -10.47
CA CYS A 318 2.28 3.56 -10.33
C CYS A 318 3.43 4.48 -9.86
N ASN A 319 4.67 4.03 -9.92
CA ASN A 319 5.83 4.77 -9.42
C ASN A 319 7.11 4.60 -10.26
N HIS A 320 6.97 4.08 -11.49
CA HIS A 320 8.07 3.92 -12.44
C HIS A 320 7.75 4.61 -13.76
N GLY A 321 8.77 4.82 -14.58
CA GLY A 321 8.63 5.46 -15.90
C GLY A 321 7.93 6.83 -15.79
N PRO A 322 6.90 7.09 -16.61
CA PRO A 322 6.16 8.35 -16.57
C PRO A 322 5.42 8.58 -15.24
N PHE A 323 5.19 7.53 -14.45
CA PHE A 323 4.56 7.60 -13.13
C PHE A 323 5.55 7.64 -11.97
N ALA A 324 6.85 7.83 -12.24
CA ALA A 324 7.82 8.07 -11.19
C ALA A 324 7.45 9.34 -10.41
N ASN A 325 7.34 9.20 -9.09
CA ASN A 325 7.02 10.32 -8.20
C ASN A 325 8.33 10.99 -7.75
N ASN A 326 8.55 12.21 -8.23
CA ASN A 326 9.70 13.00 -7.84
C ASN A 326 9.27 14.00 -6.73
N PRO A 327 10.00 14.09 -5.59
CA PRO A 327 9.70 15.08 -4.57
C PRO A 327 9.65 16.52 -5.09
N ALA A 328 10.42 16.86 -6.12
CA ALA A 328 10.43 18.17 -6.75
C ALA A 328 9.26 18.43 -7.71
N ASP A 329 8.44 17.44 -8.03
CA ASP A 329 7.29 17.62 -8.89
C ASP A 329 6.27 18.58 -8.26
N SER A 330 5.64 19.41 -9.09
CA SER A 330 4.54 20.29 -8.66
C SER A 330 3.33 19.48 -8.22
N ASP A 331 2.48 20.08 -7.40
CA ASP A 331 1.24 19.44 -6.95
C ASP A 331 0.29 19.10 -8.10
N ASP A 332 0.28 19.91 -9.16
CA ASP A 332 -0.49 19.62 -10.37
C ASP A 332 0.01 18.37 -11.08
N ARG A 333 1.34 18.21 -11.21
CA ARG A 333 1.93 17.01 -11.80
C ARG A 333 1.61 15.77 -10.98
N LYS A 334 1.74 15.84 -9.65
CA LYS A 334 1.40 14.74 -8.73
C LYS A 334 -0.08 14.37 -8.85
N ALA A 335 -0.95 15.38 -8.95
CA ALA A 335 -2.38 15.16 -9.12
C ALA A 335 -2.74 14.54 -10.48
N LEU A 336 -2.12 14.99 -11.58
CA LEU A 336 -2.26 14.38 -12.90
C LEU A 336 -1.80 12.92 -12.90
N LEU A 337 -0.62 12.66 -12.32
CA LEU A 337 -0.04 11.32 -12.21
C LEU A 337 -1.00 10.36 -11.50
N ALA A 338 -1.52 10.75 -10.34
CA ALA A 338 -2.43 9.92 -9.56
C ALA A 338 -3.69 9.52 -10.35
N ARG A 339 -4.29 10.47 -11.07
CA ARG A 339 -5.51 10.23 -11.85
C ARG A 339 -5.28 9.43 -13.12
N LEU A 340 -4.14 9.66 -13.78
CA LEU A 340 -3.71 8.84 -14.93
C LEU A 340 -3.46 7.39 -14.49
N ALA A 341 -2.69 7.18 -13.44
CA ALA A 341 -2.40 5.85 -12.91
C ALA A 341 -3.68 5.11 -12.50
N ALA A 342 -4.63 5.80 -11.85
CA ALA A 342 -5.94 5.24 -11.51
C ALA A 342 -6.75 4.88 -12.76
N GLY A 343 -6.80 5.77 -13.76
CA GLY A 343 -7.50 5.54 -15.02
C GLY A 343 -6.93 4.36 -15.82
N PHE A 344 -5.61 4.16 -15.80
CA PHE A 344 -4.97 2.98 -16.40
C PHE A 344 -5.27 1.69 -15.65
N ASN A 345 -5.14 1.66 -14.32
CA ASN A 345 -5.43 0.46 -13.52
C ASN A 345 -6.89 0.03 -13.64
N ARG A 346 -7.82 0.99 -13.60
CA ARG A 346 -9.27 0.76 -13.75
C ARG A 346 -9.73 0.60 -15.19
N THR A 347 -8.84 0.87 -16.16
CA THR A 347 -9.09 0.81 -17.61
C THR A 347 -10.27 1.65 -18.08
N THR A 348 -10.43 2.85 -17.51
CA THR A 348 -11.53 3.78 -17.82
C THR A 348 -11.21 4.80 -18.90
N LEU A 349 -9.93 4.94 -19.32
CA LEU A 349 -9.50 5.98 -20.27
C LEU A 349 -10.08 5.79 -21.67
N LEU A 350 -10.42 4.56 -22.10
CA LEU A 350 -11.04 4.33 -23.39
C LEU A 350 -12.53 4.66 -23.41
N THR A 351 -13.22 4.53 -22.31
CA THR A 351 -14.65 4.74 -22.21
C THR A 351 -15.02 6.16 -21.78
N HIS A 352 -14.18 6.78 -20.93
CA HIS A 352 -14.44 8.09 -20.34
C HIS A 352 -13.23 9.03 -20.54
N PRO A 353 -13.37 10.08 -21.37
CA PRO A 353 -12.30 11.07 -21.53
C PRO A 353 -12.18 12.04 -20.34
N ASP A 354 -13.19 12.13 -19.49
CA ASP A 354 -13.22 12.99 -18.32
C ASP A 354 -12.87 12.18 -17.06
N GLN A 355 -11.71 12.42 -16.47
CA GLN A 355 -11.20 11.70 -15.31
C GLN A 355 -11.00 12.64 -14.10
N PRO A 356 -11.23 12.18 -12.88
CA PRO A 356 -11.84 10.91 -12.49
C PRO A 356 -13.36 10.94 -12.47
N ASN A 357 -14.00 12.06 -12.83
CA ASN A 357 -15.43 12.34 -12.61
C ASN A 357 -16.36 11.65 -13.64
N GLY A 358 -15.85 11.26 -14.81
CA GLY A 358 -16.66 10.62 -15.86
C GLY A 358 -17.09 9.19 -15.54
N PRO A 359 -16.19 8.27 -15.15
CA PRO A 359 -16.54 6.88 -14.92
C PRO A 359 -17.25 6.66 -13.57
N ALA A 360 -18.27 5.80 -13.58
CA ALA A 360 -18.82 5.25 -12.34
C ALA A 360 -18.02 3.99 -11.90
N PRO A 361 -18.11 3.56 -10.63
CA PRO A 361 -17.47 2.31 -10.19
C PRO A 361 -17.87 1.07 -10.99
N SER A 362 -19.09 1.05 -11.57
CA SER A 362 -19.55 0.00 -12.47
C SER A 362 -18.78 -0.08 -13.79
N ASP A 363 -18.07 0.99 -14.17
CA ASP A 363 -17.30 1.05 -15.42
C ASP A 363 -15.86 0.55 -15.24
N TYR A 364 -15.43 0.36 -13.98
CA TYR A 364 -14.07 -0.06 -13.67
C TYR A 364 -13.82 -1.51 -14.10
N TYR A 365 -12.61 -1.78 -14.59
CA TYR A 365 -12.10 -3.11 -14.92
C TYR A 365 -12.90 -3.84 -16.02
N ARG A 366 -13.52 -3.11 -16.95
CA ARG A 366 -14.31 -3.69 -18.04
C ARG A 366 -13.49 -4.14 -19.25
N ASP A 367 -12.29 -3.56 -19.43
CA ASP A 367 -11.41 -3.98 -20.53
C ASP A 367 -10.75 -5.33 -20.18
N PRO A 368 -10.60 -6.24 -21.17
CA PRO A 368 -9.90 -7.51 -20.94
C PRO A 368 -8.44 -7.35 -20.47
N SER A 369 -7.78 -6.25 -20.88
CA SER A 369 -6.41 -5.91 -20.45
C SER A 369 -6.45 -4.98 -19.23
N THR A 370 -6.95 -5.45 -18.09
CA THR A 370 -7.11 -4.65 -16.87
C THR A 370 -6.26 -5.17 -15.71
N ASN A 371 -6.21 -4.42 -14.60
CA ASN A 371 -5.64 -4.92 -13.36
C ASN A 371 -6.60 -5.93 -12.71
N HIS A 372 -6.49 -7.20 -13.11
CA HIS A 372 -7.36 -8.25 -12.60
C HIS A 372 -7.12 -8.56 -11.11
N PHE A 373 -5.94 -8.28 -10.55
CA PHE A 373 -5.74 -8.35 -9.10
C PHE A 373 -6.69 -7.39 -8.40
N SER A 374 -6.66 -6.10 -8.76
CA SER A 374 -7.53 -5.09 -8.15
C SER A 374 -9.01 -5.40 -8.39
N ARG A 375 -9.38 -5.82 -9.61
CA ARG A 375 -10.75 -6.24 -9.93
C ARG A 375 -11.25 -7.35 -9.01
N VAL A 376 -10.45 -8.39 -8.79
CA VAL A 376 -10.85 -9.54 -7.98
C VAL A 376 -10.85 -9.17 -6.49
N VAL A 377 -9.90 -8.35 -6.02
CA VAL A 377 -9.91 -7.83 -4.65
C VAL A 377 -11.18 -7.04 -4.39
N HIS A 378 -11.51 -6.03 -5.21
CA HIS A 378 -12.71 -5.22 -5.03
C HIS A 378 -14.03 -5.97 -5.18
N ALA A 379 -14.05 -7.07 -5.94
CA ALA A 379 -15.24 -7.95 -5.98
C ALA A 379 -15.47 -8.74 -4.67
N ASN A 380 -14.48 -8.79 -3.77
CA ASN A 380 -14.53 -9.55 -2.52
C ASN A 380 -14.40 -8.69 -1.25
N THR A 381 -14.11 -7.40 -1.40
CA THR A 381 -14.13 -6.43 -0.30
C THR A 381 -14.61 -5.07 -0.81
N PRO A 382 -15.52 -4.39 -0.10
CA PRO A 382 -16.01 -3.08 -0.52
C PRO A 382 -15.05 -1.94 -0.24
N ILE A 383 -14.00 -2.19 0.57
CA ILE A 383 -13.07 -1.17 1.06
C ILE A 383 -11.61 -1.66 0.95
N GLY A 384 -10.69 -0.71 0.90
CA GLY A 384 -9.24 -0.93 0.88
C GLY A 384 -8.58 -0.51 -0.44
N TYR A 385 -7.28 -0.20 -0.36
CA TYR A 385 -6.45 0.04 -1.53
C TYR A 385 -6.07 -1.28 -2.20
N ALA A 386 -6.29 -1.43 -3.51
CA ALA A 386 -5.83 -2.59 -4.28
C ALA A 386 -4.72 -2.24 -5.30
N PHE A 387 -4.42 -0.95 -5.48
CA PHE A 387 -3.26 -0.43 -6.21
C PHE A 387 -2.93 0.99 -5.67
N PRO A 388 -1.71 1.52 -5.87
CA PRO A 388 -1.42 2.92 -5.52
C PRO A 388 -2.37 3.87 -6.24
N TYR A 389 -2.86 4.92 -5.53
CA TYR A 389 -3.87 5.88 -5.99
C TYR A 389 -5.30 5.33 -6.16
N ASP A 390 -5.63 4.24 -5.51
CA ASP A 390 -6.99 3.68 -5.53
C ASP A 390 -8.01 4.54 -4.73
N ASP A 391 -7.53 5.50 -3.98
CA ASP A 391 -8.30 6.58 -3.33
C ASP A 391 -8.80 7.66 -4.30
N VAL A 392 -8.23 7.74 -5.51
CA VAL A 392 -8.75 8.65 -6.55
C VAL A 392 -10.17 8.23 -6.93
N ARG A 393 -11.13 9.12 -6.73
CA ARG A 393 -12.55 8.85 -6.96
C ARG A 393 -13.25 10.07 -7.55
N PRO A 394 -14.43 9.90 -8.19
CA PRO A 394 -15.27 11.02 -8.60
C PRO A 394 -15.67 11.89 -7.39
N ASP A 395 -15.86 13.19 -7.63
CA ASP A 395 -16.32 14.12 -6.62
C ASP A 395 -17.68 13.70 -6.03
N GLY A 396 -17.86 13.88 -4.71
CA GLY A 396 -19.08 13.51 -4.00
C GLY A 396 -19.30 12.01 -3.78
N ARG A 397 -18.39 11.13 -4.21
CA ARG A 397 -18.48 9.70 -3.92
C ARG A 397 -17.87 9.36 -2.56
N PRO A 398 -18.44 8.38 -1.83
CA PRO A 398 -17.89 7.92 -0.56
C PRO A 398 -16.43 7.46 -0.70
N ASP A 399 -15.66 7.65 0.36
CA ASP A 399 -14.32 7.09 0.47
C ASP A 399 -14.40 5.59 0.78
N VAL A 400 -13.88 4.78 -0.13
CA VAL A 400 -13.82 3.31 0.02
C VAL A 400 -12.35 2.83 0.12
N SER A 401 -11.41 3.75 0.33
CA SER A 401 -9.99 3.41 0.40
C SER A 401 -9.61 2.58 1.64
N GLY A 402 -10.48 2.51 2.64
CA GLY A 402 -10.15 1.83 3.91
C GLY A 402 -9.21 2.66 4.78
N ALA A 403 -9.26 3.98 4.65
CA ALA A 403 -8.51 4.92 5.46
C ALA A 403 -9.33 5.43 6.66
N ALA A 404 -8.64 5.71 7.76
CA ALA A 404 -9.16 6.41 8.93
C ALA A 404 -8.19 7.54 9.28
N HIS A 405 -8.70 8.74 9.58
CA HIS A 405 -7.87 9.87 9.96
C HIS A 405 -8.59 10.77 10.95
N ASP A 406 -7.85 11.38 11.87
CA ASP A 406 -8.38 12.34 12.84
C ASP A 406 -7.26 13.27 13.32
N GLY A 407 -7.56 14.56 13.42
CA GLY A 407 -6.62 15.60 13.89
C GLY A 407 -6.44 15.62 15.40
N ASN A 408 -7.34 15.00 16.15
CA ASN A 408 -7.31 14.93 17.62
C ASN A 408 -7.55 13.48 18.07
N PRO A 409 -6.68 12.52 17.68
CA PRO A 409 -6.87 11.11 17.97
C PRO A 409 -6.76 10.83 19.47
N ARG A 410 -7.79 10.20 20.05
CA ARG A 410 -7.78 9.75 21.44
C ARG A 410 -7.44 8.26 21.54
N ARG A 411 -8.01 7.45 20.65
CA ARG A 411 -7.80 5.99 20.65
C ARG A 411 -7.73 5.43 19.23
N PHE A 412 -6.69 4.68 18.97
CA PHE A 412 -6.50 3.90 17.76
C PHE A 412 -6.59 2.42 18.06
N THR A 413 -7.67 1.78 17.64
CA THR A 413 -7.86 0.33 17.80
C THR A 413 -7.49 -0.37 16.50
N VAL A 414 -6.57 -1.33 16.59
CA VAL A 414 -6.22 -2.23 15.50
C VAL A 414 -6.58 -3.63 15.95
N SER A 415 -7.52 -4.23 15.25
CA SER A 415 -8.03 -5.56 15.56
C SER A 415 -7.68 -6.57 14.49
N VAL A 416 -7.57 -7.85 14.89
CA VAL A 416 -7.36 -8.97 13.98
C VAL A 416 -8.43 -10.04 14.22
N GLY A 417 -8.88 -10.66 13.12
CA GLY A 417 -10.07 -11.52 13.12
C GLY A 417 -11.31 -10.74 12.70
N SER A 418 -12.35 -11.46 12.31
CA SER A 418 -13.65 -10.94 11.86
C SER A 418 -14.69 -10.95 12.97
#